data_1f938ca6d7411088c26c18dcfd615b69
#
_entry.id   1f938ca6d7411088c26c18dcfd615b69
#
_cell.length_a   1.000
_cell.length_b   1.000
_cell.length_c   1.000
_cell.angle_alpha   90.00
_cell.angle_beta   90.00
_cell.angle_gamma   90.00
#
_symmetry.space_group_name_H-M   'P 1'
#
loop_
_entity.id
_entity.type
_entity.pdbx_description
1 polymer ?
#
loop_
_entity_poly.entity_id
_entity_poly.type
_entity_poly.pdbx_seq_one_letter_code
_entity_poly.pdbx_strand_id
1 'polypeptide(L)'
;MFKNSVPDSVIDSVHHGIADGDPGAGPISADQAAFFAREAPFFRDFAQQFSLDPKVVYLMAGQKGSQPASVRKRYQEGLDETARDPYPVHLEPTADTRARIASGYGASVDEIAISRNTADALSLILMGIEWQRGDEILVSPMEHPAGIAPVLRLAARFGVTIVQWGVPVRRDATADEVVEAIRKRIRPGVTRAIFFSSPMWPNGQRLPERRIAALAQEAGAITVVDGAHYGGMIEPRLDESGIDFWAISGHKWQCGPGGTGILYIRNRQHPANPTPLPRFHIIRSSLVDIPHDGSRPADFDIGAALSKYGFPESADWRALGDVCALWDEVGRARIQAWTHNLADYLRQRIAAALGDDALLQPAIDPALKSAIVCFNPFHDVRQRSDPVFNRQFRERLLLEYGFRIAGGGVGPNGFTRAPDPQAAAFPDGLIPNRDPATLAPAPFGYALRADACVWNSVAQMDRFVAATEDLVRKMTA
;
A
#
# COMPACT_ATOMS: atom_id res chain seq x y z
N MET A 1 -8.61 -26.21 -11.99
CA MET A 1 -9.11 -25.16 -12.90
C MET A 1 -10.53 -24.81 -12.47
N PHE A 2 -10.68 -23.83 -11.60
CA PHE A 2 -12.02 -23.35 -11.22
C PHE A 2 -12.39 -22.19 -12.15
N LYS A 3 -13.28 -22.44 -13.09
CA LYS A 3 -14.01 -21.39 -13.81
C LYS A 3 -15.09 -20.85 -12.87
N ASN A 4 -14.74 -19.91 -12.01
CA ASN A 4 -15.74 -19.15 -11.26
C ASN A 4 -16.19 -17.97 -12.14
N SER A 5 -17.07 -18.24 -13.10
CA SER A 5 -17.81 -17.20 -13.83
C SER A 5 -19.02 -16.80 -12.98
N VAL A 6 -19.19 -15.50 -12.78
CA VAL A 6 -20.41 -14.95 -12.17
C VAL A 6 -21.61 -15.34 -13.04
N PRO A 7 -22.70 -15.93 -12.50
CA PRO A 7 -23.85 -16.33 -13.28
C PRO A 7 -24.53 -15.14 -13.99
N ASP A 8 -25.09 -15.38 -15.18
CA ASP A 8 -25.76 -14.32 -15.95
C ASP A 8 -26.98 -13.72 -15.22
N SER A 9 -27.65 -14.50 -14.36
CA SER A 9 -28.75 -14.01 -13.51
C SER A 9 -28.34 -12.90 -12.52
N VAL A 10 -27.05 -12.79 -12.20
CA VAL A 10 -26.51 -11.72 -11.34
C VAL A 10 -26.37 -10.40 -12.12
N ILE A 11 -26.28 -10.48 -13.47
CA ILE A 11 -26.14 -9.30 -14.34
C ILE A 11 -27.37 -8.42 -14.28
N ASP A 12 -28.55 -8.99 -14.31
CA ASP A 12 -29.82 -8.23 -14.30
C ASP A 12 -30.02 -7.48 -12.99
N SER A 13 -29.58 -8.07 -11.87
CA SER A 13 -29.63 -7.42 -10.54
C SER A 13 -28.53 -6.33 -10.38
N VAL A 14 -27.41 -6.48 -11.07
CA VAL A 14 -26.30 -5.48 -11.03
C VAL A 14 -26.59 -4.27 -11.92
N HIS A 15 -27.35 -4.45 -13.02
CA HIS A 15 -27.66 -3.39 -13.98
C HIS A 15 -29.05 -2.74 -13.81
N HIS A 16 -30.02 -3.37 -13.14
CA HIS A 16 -31.41 -2.92 -13.13
C HIS A 16 -31.91 -2.30 -11.82
N GLY A 17 -31.06 -2.06 -10.86
CA GLY A 17 -31.52 -1.45 -9.61
C GLY A 17 -30.74 -0.20 -9.23
N ILE A 18 -31.32 0.93 -9.53
CA ILE A 18 -30.99 2.32 -9.17
C ILE A 18 -30.46 3.10 -10.39
N ALA A 19 -31.39 3.83 -11.02
CA ALA A 19 -31.09 4.95 -11.90
C ALA A 19 -30.15 5.94 -11.20
N ASP A 20 -29.30 6.63 -11.97
CA ASP A 20 -28.47 7.74 -11.53
C ASP A 20 -29.35 8.86 -10.91
N GLY A 21 -29.67 8.74 -9.66
CA GLY A 21 -30.51 9.71 -8.99
C GLY A 21 -30.85 9.27 -7.58
N ASP A 22 -30.37 9.99 -6.68
CA ASP A 22 -30.53 9.98 -5.25
C ASP A 22 -29.51 9.14 -4.48
N PRO A 23 -28.56 9.77 -3.76
CA PRO A 23 -27.75 9.08 -2.77
C PRO A 23 -28.71 8.59 -1.69
N GLY A 24 -29.01 7.30 -1.72
CA GLY A 24 -29.92 6.64 -0.79
C GLY A 24 -29.65 7.06 0.66
N ALA A 25 -30.70 7.41 1.35
CA ALA A 25 -30.82 8.11 2.62
C ALA A 25 -29.99 7.58 3.79
N GLY A 26 -28.68 7.85 3.76
CA GLY A 26 -27.82 7.83 4.94
C GLY A 26 -27.31 9.26 5.20
N PRO A 27 -26.98 9.65 6.41
CA PRO A 27 -26.55 11.01 6.71
C PRO A 27 -25.19 11.29 6.07
N ILE A 28 -25.21 11.81 4.86
CA ILE A 28 -24.05 12.39 4.19
C ILE A 28 -24.05 13.89 4.49
N SER A 29 -22.89 14.45 4.81
CA SER A 29 -22.79 15.88 5.05
C SER A 29 -23.10 16.66 3.77
N ALA A 30 -23.62 17.88 3.91
CA ALA A 30 -23.88 18.76 2.76
C ALA A 30 -22.62 18.98 1.91
N ASP A 31 -21.45 19.10 2.54
CA ASP A 31 -20.17 19.29 1.87
C ASP A 31 -19.76 18.03 1.05
N GLN A 32 -19.98 16.85 1.60
CA GLN A 32 -19.70 15.59 0.90
C GLN A 32 -20.67 15.36 -0.26
N ALA A 33 -21.95 15.72 -0.10
CA ALA A 33 -22.92 15.66 -1.18
C ALA A 33 -22.56 16.62 -2.33
N ALA A 34 -22.19 17.87 -2.00
CA ALA A 34 -21.73 18.85 -2.96
C ALA A 34 -20.43 18.39 -3.67
N PHE A 35 -19.52 17.77 -2.95
CA PHE A 35 -18.29 17.19 -3.52
C PHE A 35 -18.63 16.11 -4.56
N PHE A 36 -19.47 15.14 -4.21
CA PHE A 36 -19.85 14.07 -5.14
C PHE A 36 -20.63 14.61 -6.35
N ALA A 37 -21.55 15.55 -6.16
CA ALA A 37 -22.27 16.16 -7.28
C ALA A 37 -21.32 16.81 -8.29
N ARG A 38 -20.23 17.42 -7.85
CA ARG A 38 -19.23 18.06 -8.70
C ARG A 38 -18.30 17.06 -9.38
N GLU A 39 -17.81 16.04 -8.64
CA GLU A 39 -16.73 15.16 -9.11
C GLU A 39 -17.23 13.88 -9.79
N ALA A 40 -18.42 13.36 -9.44
CA ALA A 40 -18.93 12.10 -9.97
C ALA A 40 -19.04 12.05 -11.51
N PRO A 41 -19.46 13.10 -12.22
CA PRO A 41 -19.47 13.07 -13.68
C PRO A 41 -18.11 12.79 -14.28
N PHE A 42 -17.07 13.46 -13.79
CA PHE A 42 -15.70 13.23 -14.26
C PHE A 42 -15.23 11.80 -13.98
N PHE A 43 -15.39 11.30 -12.74
CA PHE A 43 -14.89 9.97 -12.39
C PHE A 43 -15.71 8.84 -13.04
N ARG A 44 -16.99 9.06 -13.34
CA ARG A 44 -17.78 8.14 -14.18
C ARG A 44 -17.19 8.02 -15.59
N ASP A 45 -16.82 9.13 -16.22
CA ASP A 45 -16.23 9.13 -17.55
C ASP A 45 -14.80 8.56 -17.50
N PHE A 46 -14.01 8.90 -16.48
CA PHE A 46 -12.66 8.36 -16.27
C PHE A 46 -12.67 6.84 -16.02
N ALA A 47 -13.69 6.32 -15.33
CA ALA A 47 -13.85 4.90 -15.08
C ALA A 47 -13.93 4.07 -16.38
N GLN A 48 -14.37 4.65 -17.50
CA GLN A 48 -14.42 3.98 -18.80
C GLN A 48 -13.03 3.66 -19.37
N GLN A 49 -11.97 4.29 -18.85
CA GLN A 49 -10.59 3.93 -19.19
C GLN A 49 -10.19 2.53 -18.66
N PHE A 50 -10.95 1.94 -17.76
CA PHE A 50 -10.61 0.67 -17.12
C PHE A 50 -11.48 -0.46 -17.66
N SER A 51 -10.86 -1.42 -18.37
CA SER A 51 -11.54 -2.59 -18.93
C SER A 51 -11.80 -3.66 -17.87
N LEU A 52 -12.51 -3.29 -16.80
CA LEU A 52 -12.95 -4.23 -15.77
C LEU A 52 -14.15 -5.06 -16.27
N ASP A 53 -14.31 -6.27 -15.73
CA ASP A 53 -15.48 -7.09 -16.00
C ASP A 53 -16.74 -6.34 -15.52
N PRO A 54 -17.70 -6.01 -16.39
CA PRO A 54 -18.92 -5.28 -16.02
C PRO A 54 -19.79 -6.03 -15.02
N LYS A 55 -19.63 -7.36 -14.90
CA LYS A 55 -20.33 -8.21 -13.92
C LYS A 55 -19.77 -8.08 -12.51
N VAL A 56 -18.61 -7.39 -12.34
CA VAL A 56 -17.87 -7.34 -11.07
C VAL A 56 -17.57 -5.91 -10.67
N VAL A 57 -18.08 -5.49 -9.52
CA VAL A 57 -17.60 -4.30 -8.83
C VAL A 57 -16.28 -4.63 -8.15
N TYR A 58 -15.19 -4.14 -8.70
CA TYR A 58 -13.83 -4.45 -8.26
C TYR A 58 -13.37 -3.48 -7.18
N LEU A 59 -13.20 -3.97 -5.95
CA LEU A 59 -12.81 -3.22 -4.74
C LEU A 59 -11.50 -3.79 -4.16
N MET A 60 -10.52 -4.07 -5.03
CA MET A 60 -9.25 -4.73 -4.66
C MET A 60 -8.00 -4.07 -5.26
N ALA A 61 -8.00 -2.75 -5.46
CA ALA A 61 -6.85 -2.02 -6.01
C ALA A 61 -5.56 -2.24 -5.19
N GLY A 62 -5.70 -2.43 -3.89
CA GLY A 62 -4.59 -2.76 -3.00
C GLY A 62 -3.97 -4.15 -3.22
N GLN A 63 -4.60 -5.03 -4.01
CA GLN A 63 -3.97 -6.26 -4.52
C GLN A 63 -3.32 -6.00 -5.87
N LYS A 64 -4.11 -5.49 -6.82
CA LYS A 64 -3.65 -5.12 -8.16
C LYS A 64 -4.62 -4.11 -8.77
N GLY A 65 -4.13 -3.01 -9.32
CA GLY A 65 -4.91 -2.06 -10.10
C GLY A 65 -5.13 -2.54 -11.53
N SER A 66 -6.19 -2.05 -12.16
CA SER A 66 -6.42 -2.23 -13.60
C SER A 66 -5.67 -1.14 -14.38
N GLN A 67 -5.01 -1.50 -15.47
CA GLN A 67 -4.35 -0.51 -16.32
C GLN A 67 -5.37 0.30 -17.13
N PRO A 68 -5.23 1.64 -17.20
CA PRO A 68 -6.03 2.45 -18.12
C PRO A 68 -5.83 2.02 -19.58
N ALA A 69 -6.89 2.08 -20.38
CA ALA A 69 -6.87 1.61 -21.77
C ALA A 69 -5.80 2.30 -22.62
N SER A 70 -5.61 3.61 -22.43
CA SER A 70 -4.57 4.39 -23.11
C SER A 70 -3.16 3.90 -22.78
N VAL A 71 -2.87 3.62 -21.50
CA VAL A 71 -1.59 3.07 -21.04
C VAL A 71 -1.40 1.65 -21.53
N ARG A 72 -2.42 0.80 -21.44
CA ARG A 72 -2.36 -0.58 -21.91
C ARG A 72 -2.08 -0.67 -23.43
N LYS A 73 -2.66 0.23 -24.22
CA LYS A 73 -2.40 0.29 -25.64
C LYS A 73 -0.92 0.56 -25.93
N ARG A 74 -0.34 1.61 -25.32
CA ARG A 74 1.08 1.95 -25.48
C ARG A 74 2.02 0.86 -24.93
N TYR A 75 1.61 0.20 -23.86
CA TYR A 75 2.33 -0.94 -23.31
C TYR A 75 2.42 -2.09 -24.32
N GLN A 76 1.30 -2.45 -24.95
CA GLN A 76 1.28 -3.48 -25.99
C GLN A 76 2.13 -3.09 -27.23
N GLU A 77 2.01 -1.84 -27.68
CA GLU A 77 2.84 -1.30 -28.77
C GLU A 77 4.34 -1.42 -28.42
N GLY A 78 4.72 -1.14 -27.17
CA GLY A 78 6.09 -1.28 -26.71
C GLY A 78 6.58 -2.73 -26.68
N LEU A 79 5.74 -3.69 -26.28
CA LEU A 79 6.07 -5.11 -26.35
C LEU A 79 6.25 -5.57 -27.80
N ASP A 80 5.41 -5.11 -28.72
CA ASP A 80 5.49 -5.42 -30.15
C ASP A 80 6.75 -4.79 -30.79
N GLU A 81 7.17 -3.61 -30.33
CA GLU A 81 8.43 -2.99 -30.74
C GLU A 81 9.63 -3.81 -30.28
N THR A 82 9.69 -4.20 -29.01
CA THR A 82 10.75 -5.03 -28.44
C THR A 82 10.82 -6.41 -29.14
N ALA A 83 9.66 -6.98 -29.52
CA ALA A 83 9.61 -8.24 -30.25
C ALA A 83 10.19 -8.12 -31.68
N ARG A 84 10.04 -6.95 -32.33
CA ARG A 84 10.59 -6.68 -33.68
C ARG A 84 12.07 -6.33 -33.66
N ASP A 85 12.50 -5.57 -32.66
CA ASP A 85 13.89 -5.18 -32.42
C ASP A 85 14.23 -5.42 -30.96
N PRO A 86 14.76 -6.60 -30.59
CA PRO A 86 15.05 -6.96 -29.20
C PRO A 86 16.13 -6.11 -28.54
N TYR A 87 16.92 -5.38 -29.30
CA TYR A 87 17.97 -4.48 -28.81
C TYR A 87 17.92 -3.11 -29.49
N PRO A 88 16.87 -2.33 -29.30
CA PRO A 88 16.77 -1.01 -29.91
C PRO A 88 17.79 -0.05 -29.30
N VAL A 89 18.72 0.43 -30.14
CA VAL A 89 19.84 1.31 -29.73
C VAL A 89 19.37 2.65 -29.11
N HIS A 90 18.08 2.99 -29.28
CA HIS A 90 17.54 4.30 -28.92
C HIS A 90 16.66 4.31 -27.68
N LEU A 91 16.47 3.16 -27.04
CA LEU A 91 15.51 3.04 -25.94
C LEU A 91 16.20 2.76 -24.61
N GLU A 92 16.82 3.79 -24.03
CA GLU A 92 16.94 3.85 -22.58
C GLU A 92 15.73 4.64 -22.01
N PRO A 93 14.57 4.01 -21.76
CA PRO A 93 13.38 4.69 -21.25
C PRO A 93 13.57 5.13 -19.80
N THR A 94 14.69 4.76 -19.19
CA THR A 94 14.96 4.90 -17.75
C THR A 94 14.95 6.35 -17.31
N ALA A 95 15.60 7.25 -18.06
CA ALA A 95 15.71 8.67 -17.67
C ALA A 95 14.35 9.38 -17.80
N ASP A 96 13.62 9.19 -18.90
CA ASP A 96 12.30 9.77 -19.11
C ASP A 96 11.27 9.22 -18.10
N THR A 97 11.25 7.90 -17.90
CA THR A 97 10.35 7.27 -16.91
C THR A 97 10.63 7.78 -15.49
N ARG A 98 11.91 7.90 -15.10
CA ARG A 98 12.28 8.42 -13.80
C ARG A 98 11.89 9.90 -13.65
N ALA A 99 12.05 10.70 -14.72
CA ALA A 99 11.65 12.10 -14.71
C ALA A 99 10.14 12.28 -14.53
N ARG A 100 9.32 11.49 -15.22
CA ARG A 100 7.85 11.49 -15.06
C ARG A 100 7.44 11.06 -13.64
N ILE A 101 8.07 10.04 -13.10
CA ILE A 101 7.81 9.62 -11.72
C ILE A 101 8.22 10.73 -10.76
N ALA A 102 9.43 11.26 -10.87
CA ALA A 102 9.96 12.29 -9.97
C ALA A 102 9.05 13.53 -9.92
N SER A 103 8.60 14.01 -11.09
CA SER A 103 7.70 15.15 -11.21
C SER A 103 6.41 14.95 -10.40
N GLY A 104 5.74 13.81 -10.57
CA GLY A 104 4.46 13.54 -9.90
C GLY A 104 4.60 13.14 -8.44
N TYR A 105 5.80 12.77 -7.99
CA TYR A 105 6.05 12.33 -6.62
C TYR A 105 6.74 13.38 -5.75
N GLY A 106 7.03 14.58 -6.29
CA GLY A 106 7.73 15.61 -5.55
C GLY A 106 9.14 15.13 -5.15
N ALA A 107 9.93 14.70 -6.12
CA ALA A 107 11.28 14.20 -5.90
C ALA A 107 12.23 14.68 -7.01
N SER A 108 13.52 14.62 -6.78
CA SER A 108 14.52 14.79 -7.84
C SER A 108 14.72 13.49 -8.61
N VAL A 109 15.10 13.58 -9.88
CA VAL A 109 15.26 12.39 -10.76
C VAL A 109 16.30 11.41 -10.20
N ASP A 110 17.39 11.93 -9.64
CA ASP A 110 18.45 11.14 -9.01
C ASP A 110 18.02 10.41 -7.72
N GLU A 111 16.87 10.76 -7.15
CA GLU A 111 16.28 10.11 -5.97
C GLU A 111 15.30 8.97 -6.35
N ILE A 112 14.96 8.83 -7.63
CA ILE A 112 14.01 7.82 -8.09
C ILE A 112 14.72 6.67 -8.79
N ALA A 113 14.55 5.48 -8.26
CA ALA A 113 14.91 4.24 -8.92
C ALA A 113 13.68 3.42 -9.30
N ILE A 114 13.78 2.66 -10.40
CA ILE A 114 12.73 1.72 -10.80
C ILE A 114 13.07 0.34 -10.23
N SER A 115 12.13 -0.23 -9.52
CA SER A 115 12.20 -1.58 -8.95
C SER A 115 11.15 -2.50 -9.58
N ARG A 116 11.20 -3.80 -9.28
CA ARG A 116 10.21 -4.77 -9.75
C ARG A 116 8.91 -4.71 -8.96
N ASN A 117 8.97 -4.31 -7.72
CA ASN A 117 7.84 -4.15 -6.79
C ASN A 117 8.37 -3.63 -5.46
N THR A 118 7.47 -3.39 -4.50
CA THR A 118 7.83 -2.95 -3.15
C THR A 118 8.76 -3.93 -2.42
N ALA A 119 8.57 -5.26 -2.56
CA ALA A 119 9.41 -6.24 -1.87
C ALA A 119 10.86 -6.22 -2.38
N ASP A 120 11.05 -6.06 -3.69
CA ASP A 120 12.36 -5.86 -4.31
C ASP A 120 13.02 -4.57 -3.79
N ALA A 121 12.28 -3.46 -3.80
CA ALA A 121 12.76 -2.17 -3.28
C ALA A 121 13.15 -2.23 -1.81
N LEU A 122 12.31 -2.82 -0.94
CA LEU A 122 12.61 -2.98 0.49
C LEU A 122 13.85 -3.84 0.73
N SER A 123 14.03 -4.89 -0.06
CA SER A 123 15.23 -5.72 0.02
C SER A 123 16.49 -4.94 -0.35
N LEU A 124 16.42 -4.11 -1.41
CA LEU A 124 17.53 -3.23 -1.81
C LEU A 124 17.86 -2.21 -0.72
N ILE A 125 16.84 -1.56 -0.14
CA ILE A 125 17.03 -0.58 0.93
C ILE A 125 17.68 -1.24 2.14
N LEU A 126 17.03 -2.25 2.69
CA LEU A 126 17.42 -2.84 3.97
C LEU A 126 18.78 -3.54 3.90
N MET A 127 19.13 -4.16 2.77
CA MET A 127 20.44 -4.77 2.57
C MET A 127 21.53 -3.76 2.18
N GLY A 128 21.17 -2.59 1.65
CA GLY A 128 22.11 -1.52 1.30
C GLY A 128 22.48 -0.60 2.47
N ILE A 129 21.71 -0.56 3.54
CA ILE A 129 22.05 0.20 4.75
C ILE A 129 23.24 -0.47 5.44
N GLU A 130 24.20 0.36 5.90
CA GLU A 130 25.34 -0.11 6.68
C GLU A 130 24.89 -0.42 8.12
N TRP A 131 24.77 -1.70 8.43
CA TRP A 131 24.36 -2.19 9.74
C TRP A 131 25.55 -2.63 10.58
N GLN A 132 25.45 -2.34 11.89
CA GLN A 132 26.40 -2.83 12.89
C GLN A 132 25.69 -3.81 13.85
N ARG A 133 26.47 -4.73 14.42
CA ARG A 133 25.96 -5.63 15.47
C ARG A 133 25.47 -4.80 16.66
N GLY A 134 24.25 -5.02 17.07
CA GLY A 134 23.61 -4.31 18.17
C GLY A 134 22.78 -3.11 17.75
N ASP A 135 22.82 -2.70 16.48
CA ASP A 135 21.84 -1.75 15.94
C ASP A 135 20.42 -2.24 16.15
N GLU A 136 19.50 -1.34 16.38
CA GLU A 136 18.07 -1.64 16.48
C GLU A 136 17.31 -1.17 15.25
N ILE A 137 16.34 -1.99 14.83
CA ILE A 137 15.30 -1.60 13.90
C ILE A 137 13.94 -1.67 14.59
N LEU A 138 13.24 -0.53 14.64
CA LEU A 138 11.87 -0.46 15.13
C LEU A 138 10.92 -0.90 14.02
N VAL A 139 10.01 -1.82 14.33
CA VAL A 139 9.08 -2.41 13.36
C VAL A 139 7.68 -2.51 13.96
N SER A 140 6.64 -2.23 13.18
CA SER A 140 5.29 -2.52 13.65
C SER A 140 4.99 -4.03 13.57
N PRO A 141 4.15 -4.58 14.45
CA PRO A 141 3.73 -5.98 14.36
C PRO A 141 2.77 -6.24 13.21
N MET A 142 2.33 -5.19 12.49
CA MET A 142 1.33 -5.27 11.43
C MET A 142 1.95 -5.12 10.03
N GLU A 143 3.23 -5.37 9.89
CA GLU A 143 3.94 -5.26 8.61
C GLU A 143 3.60 -6.41 7.66
N HIS A 144 3.66 -6.13 6.36
CA HIS A 144 3.48 -7.15 5.33
C HIS A 144 4.65 -8.15 5.35
N PRO A 145 4.40 -9.46 5.13
CA PRO A 145 5.47 -10.47 5.11
C PRO A 145 6.65 -10.12 4.18
N ALA A 146 6.39 -9.46 3.06
CA ALA A 146 7.44 -9.02 2.13
C ALA A 146 8.38 -7.94 2.71
N GLY A 147 7.90 -7.13 3.66
CA GLY A 147 8.73 -6.17 4.41
C GLY A 147 9.46 -6.82 5.56
N ILE A 148 8.80 -7.74 6.27
CA ILE A 148 9.38 -8.44 7.42
C ILE A 148 10.48 -9.42 7.03
N ALA A 149 10.34 -10.11 5.89
CA ALA A 149 11.34 -11.09 5.47
C ALA A 149 12.78 -10.51 5.36
N PRO A 150 13.02 -9.35 4.72
CA PRO A 150 14.35 -8.75 4.75
C PRO A 150 14.77 -8.27 6.15
N VAL A 151 13.87 -7.78 7.00
CA VAL A 151 14.18 -7.39 8.39
C VAL A 151 14.72 -8.59 9.18
N LEU A 152 14.10 -9.77 9.04
CA LEU A 152 14.58 -11.00 9.66
C LEU A 152 15.98 -11.39 9.17
N ARG A 153 16.32 -11.09 7.91
CA ARG A 153 17.66 -11.32 7.37
C ARG A 153 18.69 -10.38 7.96
N LEU A 154 18.31 -9.13 8.32
CA LEU A 154 19.21 -8.22 9.04
C LEU A 154 19.62 -8.80 10.39
N ALA A 155 18.64 -9.27 11.17
CA ALA A 155 18.92 -9.92 12.46
C ALA A 155 19.89 -11.11 12.29
N ALA A 156 19.60 -12.01 11.34
CA ALA A 156 20.39 -13.20 11.12
C ALA A 156 21.81 -12.92 10.58
N ARG A 157 21.98 -11.92 9.69
CA ARG A 157 23.26 -11.66 9.02
C ARG A 157 24.15 -10.68 9.75
N PHE A 158 23.55 -9.64 10.31
CA PHE A 158 24.29 -8.49 10.88
C PHE A 158 24.16 -8.40 12.40
N GLY A 159 23.29 -9.20 13.02
CA GLY A 159 23.03 -9.15 14.48
C GLY A 159 22.26 -7.91 14.89
N VAL A 160 21.37 -7.44 14.01
CA VAL A 160 20.45 -6.33 14.28
C VAL A 160 19.33 -6.82 15.21
N THR A 161 19.00 -6.03 16.20
CA THR A 161 17.91 -6.29 17.14
C THR A 161 16.59 -5.75 16.59
N ILE A 162 15.56 -6.59 16.52
CA ILE A 162 14.21 -6.19 16.11
C ILE A 162 13.43 -5.75 17.33
N VAL A 163 13.00 -4.48 17.35
CA VAL A 163 12.18 -3.90 18.41
C VAL A 163 10.78 -3.62 17.89
N GLN A 164 9.78 -4.20 18.54
CA GLN A 164 8.38 -3.95 18.15
C GLN A 164 7.76 -2.81 18.96
N TRP A 165 6.90 -2.01 18.29
CA TRP A 165 6.07 -0.99 18.92
C TRP A 165 4.60 -1.29 18.69
N GLY A 166 3.71 -0.90 19.63
CA GLY A 166 2.28 -1.14 19.50
C GLY A 166 1.63 -0.09 18.61
N VAL A 167 0.84 -0.52 17.62
CA VAL A 167 0.06 0.37 16.76
C VAL A 167 -1.31 0.58 17.37
N PRO A 168 -1.72 1.82 17.70
CA PRO A 168 -3.11 2.10 18.06
C PRO A 168 -4.01 1.87 16.85
N VAL A 169 -5.02 1.00 16.98
CA VAL A 169 -5.89 0.58 15.86
C VAL A 169 -7.38 0.72 16.18
N ARG A 170 -7.74 1.19 17.38
CA ARG A 170 -9.13 1.45 17.73
C ARG A 170 -9.70 2.62 16.92
N ARG A 171 -11.02 2.71 16.84
CA ARG A 171 -11.73 3.69 16.01
C ARG A 171 -11.34 5.16 16.30
N ASP A 172 -11.13 5.48 17.59
CA ASP A 172 -10.77 6.81 18.08
C ASP A 172 -9.27 7.02 18.28
N ALA A 173 -8.42 6.11 17.77
CA ALA A 173 -6.98 6.26 17.81
C ALA A 173 -6.54 7.53 17.06
N THR A 174 -5.51 8.19 17.58
CA THR A 174 -4.99 9.46 17.06
C THR A 174 -3.57 9.35 16.53
N ALA A 175 -3.20 10.28 15.66
CA ALA A 175 -1.82 10.40 15.17
C ALA A 175 -0.83 10.67 16.31
N ASP A 176 -1.24 11.37 17.38
CA ASP A 176 -0.42 11.61 18.57
C ASP A 176 -0.04 10.31 19.27
N GLU A 177 -1.01 9.41 19.42
CA GLU A 177 -0.78 8.12 20.06
C GLU A 177 0.16 7.22 19.24
N VAL A 178 0.07 7.29 17.91
CA VAL A 178 1.01 6.57 17.02
C VAL A 178 2.44 7.07 17.25
N VAL A 179 2.64 8.39 17.22
CA VAL A 179 3.97 9.00 17.43
C VAL A 179 4.51 8.67 18.82
N GLU A 180 3.67 8.73 19.84
CA GLU A 180 4.08 8.43 21.22
C GLU A 180 4.41 6.94 21.40
N ALA A 181 3.69 6.03 20.75
CA ALA A 181 3.99 4.61 20.78
C ALA A 181 5.38 4.28 20.21
N ILE A 182 5.77 4.98 19.13
CA ILE A 182 7.12 4.89 18.55
C ILE A 182 8.14 5.54 19.48
N ARG A 183 7.88 6.77 19.99
CA ARG A 183 8.78 7.52 20.88
C ARG A 183 9.22 6.70 22.09
N LYS A 184 8.31 5.96 22.70
CA LYS A 184 8.59 5.10 23.86
C LYS A 184 9.55 3.94 23.57
N ARG A 185 9.79 3.63 22.30
CA ARG A 185 10.66 2.51 21.89
C ARG A 185 11.99 2.97 21.32
N ILE A 186 12.12 4.24 20.92
CA ILE A 186 13.36 4.79 20.40
C ILE A 186 14.42 4.86 21.50
N ARG A 187 15.61 4.40 21.16
CA ARG A 187 16.82 4.58 21.96
C ARG A 187 17.85 5.37 21.15
N PRO A 188 18.04 6.68 21.44
CA PRO A 188 18.98 7.51 20.70
C PRO A 188 20.39 6.90 20.65
N GLY A 189 21.02 6.89 19.49
CA GLY A 189 22.34 6.31 19.25
C GLY A 189 22.36 4.76 19.16
N VAL A 190 21.24 4.08 19.39
CA VAL A 190 21.10 2.61 19.25
C VAL A 190 20.05 2.26 18.20
N THR A 191 18.91 2.94 18.21
CA THR A 191 17.90 2.79 17.16
C THR A 191 18.46 3.32 15.85
N ARG A 192 18.78 2.41 14.91
CA ARG A 192 19.36 2.72 13.61
C ARG A 192 18.29 3.09 12.59
N ALA A 193 17.14 2.39 12.63
CA ALA A 193 16.07 2.63 11.67
C ALA A 193 14.68 2.44 12.30
N ILE A 194 13.70 3.17 11.73
CA ILE A 194 12.27 2.97 11.95
C ILE A 194 11.67 2.50 10.63
N PHE A 195 11.19 1.25 10.60
CA PHE A 195 10.52 0.64 9.46
C PHE A 195 9.02 0.52 9.72
N PHE A 196 8.22 1.00 8.78
CA PHE A 196 6.76 0.96 8.90
C PHE A 196 6.07 1.01 7.54
N SER A 197 4.88 0.39 7.46
CA SER A 197 3.98 0.53 6.30
C SER A 197 3.09 1.76 6.44
N SER A 198 2.89 2.49 5.34
CA SER A 198 1.88 3.55 5.28
C SER A 198 1.31 3.68 3.86
N PRO A 199 0.00 3.48 3.65
CA PRO A 199 -0.97 2.85 4.57
C PRO A 199 -0.63 1.38 4.89
N MET A 200 -1.00 0.94 6.08
CA MET A 200 -0.77 -0.43 6.54
C MET A 200 -1.63 -1.42 5.75
N TRP A 201 -1.05 -2.55 5.38
CA TRP A 201 -1.72 -3.54 4.54
C TRP A 201 -2.92 -4.25 5.19
N PRO A 202 -2.92 -4.55 6.53
CA PRO A 202 -4.00 -5.34 7.10
C PRO A 202 -5.28 -4.53 7.29
N ASN A 203 -5.18 -3.26 7.65
CA ASN A 203 -6.33 -2.45 8.04
C ASN A 203 -6.46 -1.12 7.29
N GLY A 204 -5.52 -0.79 6.38
CA GLY A 204 -5.54 0.46 5.64
C GLY A 204 -5.25 1.72 6.45
N GLN A 205 -4.80 1.58 7.70
CA GLN A 205 -4.45 2.73 8.52
C GLN A 205 -3.23 3.44 7.94
N ARG A 206 -3.36 4.73 7.69
CA ARG A 206 -2.23 5.61 7.38
C ARG A 206 -1.49 5.94 8.66
N LEU A 207 -0.20 6.16 8.58
CA LEU A 207 0.61 6.64 9.70
C LEU A 207 1.03 8.10 9.47
N PRO A 208 1.31 8.88 10.52
CA PRO A 208 1.74 10.29 10.40
C PRO A 208 3.21 10.38 9.97
N GLU A 209 3.50 10.12 8.69
CA GLU A 209 4.84 9.87 8.13
C GLU A 209 5.80 11.02 8.47
N ARG A 210 5.39 12.28 8.26
CA ARG A 210 6.23 13.47 8.54
C ARG A 210 6.62 13.56 10.01
N ARG A 211 5.71 13.24 10.91
CA ARG A 211 5.95 13.27 12.35
C ARG A 211 6.87 12.15 12.81
N ILE A 212 6.74 10.97 12.17
CA ILE A 212 7.63 9.83 12.42
C ILE A 212 9.03 10.15 11.87
N ALA A 213 9.13 10.80 10.70
CA ALA A 213 10.41 11.25 10.17
C ALA A 213 11.11 12.24 11.08
N ALA A 214 10.39 13.25 11.59
CA ALA A 214 10.96 14.21 12.54
C ALA A 214 11.47 13.52 13.81
N LEU A 215 10.69 12.59 14.35
CA LEU A 215 11.08 11.79 15.52
C LEU A 215 12.33 10.94 15.27
N ALA A 216 12.45 10.35 14.07
CA ALA A 216 13.62 9.58 13.67
C ALA A 216 14.87 10.47 13.58
N GLN A 217 14.74 11.67 12.99
CA GLN A 217 15.85 12.65 12.89
C GLN A 217 16.34 13.09 14.27
N GLU A 218 15.41 13.40 15.20
CA GLU A 218 15.78 13.74 16.58
C GLU A 218 16.61 12.66 17.26
N ALA A 219 16.37 11.40 16.92
CA ALA A 219 17.07 10.24 17.47
C ALA A 219 18.34 9.82 16.69
N GLY A 220 18.63 10.46 15.56
CA GLY A 220 19.69 10.05 14.65
C GLY A 220 19.39 8.74 13.90
N ALA A 221 18.12 8.35 13.82
CA ALA A 221 17.65 7.16 13.12
C ALA A 221 17.21 7.52 11.69
N ILE A 222 17.21 6.53 10.80
CA ILE A 222 16.69 6.62 9.43
C ILE A 222 15.28 6.05 9.34
N THR A 223 14.54 6.47 8.32
CA THR A 223 13.18 6.02 8.06
C THR A 223 13.11 5.18 6.79
N VAL A 224 12.45 4.02 6.90
CA VAL A 224 12.16 3.12 5.76
C VAL A 224 10.67 2.87 5.71
N VAL A 225 10.00 3.26 4.61
CA VAL A 225 8.56 3.13 4.46
C VAL A 225 8.20 2.07 3.42
N ASP A 226 7.40 1.09 3.85
CA ASP A 226 6.63 0.24 2.93
C ASP A 226 5.40 1.03 2.46
N GLY A 227 5.54 1.68 1.32
CA GLY A 227 4.49 2.45 0.66
C GLY A 227 3.75 1.67 -0.42
N ALA A 228 3.63 0.33 -0.28
CA ALA A 228 2.98 -0.51 -1.27
C ALA A 228 1.56 -0.05 -1.64
N HIS A 229 0.87 0.62 -0.73
CA HIS A 229 -0.47 1.18 -0.93
C HIS A 229 -0.48 2.70 -1.13
N TYR A 230 0.68 3.35 -1.18
CA TYR A 230 0.77 4.81 -1.20
C TYR A 230 0.59 5.40 -2.60
N GLY A 231 1.44 4.98 -3.55
CA GLY A 231 1.44 5.52 -4.90
C GLY A 231 0.15 5.29 -5.66
N GLY A 232 -0.40 6.34 -6.24
CA GLY A 232 -1.67 6.32 -6.98
C GLY A 232 -2.92 6.53 -6.13
N MET A 233 -2.82 6.41 -4.79
CA MET A 233 -3.92 6.66 -3.86
C MET A 233 -3.76 7.97 -3.10
N ILE A 234 -2.54 8.27 -2.67
CA ILE A 234 -2.21 9.45 -1.86
C ILE A 234 -1.35 10.38 -2.71
N GLU A 235 -1.58 11.68 -2.62
CA GLU A 235 -0.74 12.69 -3.25
C GLU A 235 0.66 12.64 -2.62
N PRO A 236 1.70 12.24 -3.38
CA PRO A 236 3.03 12.14 -2.83
C PRO A 236 3.71 13.51 -2.79
N ARG A 237 4.39 13.77 -1.71
CA ARG A 237 5.24 14.95 -1.50
C ARG A 237 6.52 14.46 -0.81
N LEU A 238 7.32 13.70 -1.57
CA LEU A 238 8.46 12.99 -1.01
C LEU A 238 9.54 13.96 -0.51
N ASP A 239 9.76 15.06 -1.23
CA ASP A 239 10.66 16.16 -0.88
C ASP A 239 10.29 16.86 0.45
N GLU A 240 9.01 16.87 0.80
CA GLU A 240 8.49 17.46 2.03
C GLU A 240 8.30 16.46 3.17
N SER A 241 8.42 15.17 2.88
CA SER A 241 8.09 14.11 3.84
C SER A 241 9.10 13.97 4.98
N GLY A 242 10.36 14.28 4.72
CA GLY A 242 11.48 14.03 5.63
C GLY A 242 11.89 12.55 5.70
N ILE A 243 11.23 11.66 4.97
CA ILE A 243 11.53 10.23 4.91
C ILE A 243 12.81 9.98 4.11
N ASP A 244 13.62 9.01 4.54
CA ASP A 244 14.87 8.66 3.88
C ASP A 244 14.67 7.68 2.72
N PHE A 245 13.82 6.66 2.92
CA PHE A 245 13.57 5.61 1.94
C PHE A 245 12.09 5.28 1.84
N TRP A 246 11.60 5.16 0.59
CA TRP A 246 10.21 4.78 0.36
C TRP A 246 10.10 3.79 -0.80
N ALA A 247 9.52 2.63 -0.51
CA ALA A 247 9.27 1.58 -1.50
C ALA A 247 7.78 1.56 -1.89
N ILE A 248 7.48 1.74 -3.17
CA ILE A 248 6.12 1.92 -3.70
C ILE A 248 5.82 0.88 -4.76
N SER A 249 4.59 0.36 -4.80
CA SER A 249 4.14 -0.56 -5.85
C SER A 249 3.63 0.20 -7.06
N GLY A 250 4.15 -0.10 -8.26
CA GLY A 250 3.63 0.46 -9.50
C GLY A 250 2.31 -0.17 -9.94
N HIS A 251 2.08 -1.44 -9.60
CA HIS A 251 0.97 -2.26 -10.09
C HIS A 251 -0.31 -2.24 -9.22
N LYS A 252 -0.32 -1.53 -8.08
CA LYS A 252 -1.49 -1.42 -7.20
C LYS A 252 -2.33 -0.20 -7.57
N TRP A 253 -2.45 0.77 -6.68
CA TRP A 253 -3.22 1.98 -6.87
C TRP A 253 -2.69 2.90 -7.99
N GLN A 254 -1.38 2.82 -8.30
CA GLN A 254 -0.79 3.52 -9.44
C GLN A 254 -1.19 2.92 -10.79
N CYS A 255 -1.78 1.70 -10.82
CA CYS A 255 -2.32 1.04 -12.01
C CYS A 255 -1.31 0.76 -13.13
N GLY A 256 -0.02 0.68 -12.82
CA GLY A 256 1.04 0.28 -13.77
C GLY A 256 1.08 -1.22 -14.03
N PRO A 257 2.00 -1.69 -14.90
CA PRO A 257 2.22 -3.10 -15.17
C PRO A 257 2.62 -3.90 -13.92
N GLY A 258 2.31 -5.19 -13.92
CA GLY A 258 2.88 -6.14 -12.95
C GLY A 258 4.40 -6.20 -13.09
N GLY A 259 5.11 -6.32 -11.97
CA GLY A 259 6.58 -6.31 -12.00
C GLY A 259 7.20 -4.91 -12.05
N THR A 260 6.43 -3.87 -11.75
CA THR A 260 6.94 -2.50 -11.59
C THR A 260 6.77 -1.96 -10.19
N GLY A 261 7.73 -1.17 -9.75
CA GLY A 261 7.75 -0.45 -8.49
C GLY A 261 8.63 0.79 -8.55
N ILE A 262 8.46 1.66 -7.59
CA ILE A 262 9.21 2.90 -7.44
C ILE A 262 9.96 2.81 -6.11
N LEU A 263 11.24 3.13 -6.15
CA LEU A 263 12.09 3.26 -4.98
C LEU A 263 12.56 4.72 -4.89
N TYR A 264 12.14 5.40 -3.84
CA TYR A 264 12.68 6.71 -3.48
C TYR A 264 13.81 6.55 -2.47
N ILE A 265 14.91 7.22 -2.74
CA ILE A 265 16.06 7.33 -1.84
C ILE A 265 16.41 8.81 -1.73
N ARG A 266 16.32 9.36 -0.56
CA ARG A 266 16.68 10.76 -0.30
C ARG A 266 18.19 10.96 -0.60
N ASN A 267 18.49 11.38 -1.80
CA ASN A 267 19.87 11.63 -2.23
C ASN A 267 20.35 13.06 -1.92
N ARG A 268 19.41 13.95 -1.58
CA ARG A 268 19.65 15.35 -1.30
C ARG A 268 19.26 15.70 0.14
N GLN A 269 19.80 16.81 0.64
CA GLN A 269 19.26 17.43 1.84
C GLN A 269 17.99 18.20 1.46
N HIS A 270 16.91 17.88 2.15
CA HIS A 270 15.61 18.57 1.99
C HIS A 270 15.32 19.41 3.23
N PRO A 271 14.52 20.50 3.13
CA PRO A 271 14.14 21.30 4.29
C PRO A 271 13.53 20.48 5.42
N ALA A 272 12.75 19.45 5.07
CA ALA A 272 12.14 18.54 6.05
C ALA A 272 13.15 17.53 6.64
N ASN A 273 14.29 17.31 6.00
CA ASN A 273 15.37 16.45 6.51
C ASN A 273 16.73 16.94 6.01
N PRO A 274 17.36 17.90 6.72
CA PRO A 274 18.66 18.44 6.36
C PRO A 274 19.83 17.51 6.71
N THR A 275 19.59 16.42 7.44
CA THR A 275 20.64 15.47 7.85
C THR A 275 21.14 14.69 6.63
N PRO A 276 22.45 14.57 6.39
CA PRO A 276 22.96 13.71 5.33
C PRO A 276 22.51 12.27 5.52
N LEU A 277 22.08 11.62 4.43
CA LEU A 277 21.77 10.20 4.50
C LEU A 277 23.06 9.41 4.83
N PRO A 278 23.01 8.44 5.76
CA PRO A 278 24.16 7.58 6.07
C PRO A 278 24.70 6.84 4.86
N ARG A 279 25.84 6.20 4.99
CA ARG A 279 26.39 5.31 3.94
C ARG A 279 25.36 4.30 3.49
N PHE A 280 25.25 4.15 2.17
CA PHE A 280 24.31 3.24 1.54
C PHE A 280 24.98 2.50 0.40
N HIS A 281 25.00 1.16 0.49
CA HIS A 281 25.63 0.31 -0.49
C HIS A 281 24.66 -0.09 -1.60
N ILE A 282 25.06 0.11 -2.84
CA ILE A 282 24.30 -0.33 -3.99
C ILE A 282 24.58 -1.82 -4.22
N ILE A 283 23.67 -2.65 -3.72
CA ILE A 283 23.84 -4.11 -3.75
C ILE A 283 23.39 -4.77 -5.05
N ARG A 284 22.86 -4.00 -5.97
CA ARG A 284 22.42 -4.46 -7.30
C ARG A 284 22.58 -3.34 -8.31
N SER A 285 23.53 -3.51 -9.21
CA SER A 285 23.72 -2.65 -10.38
C SER A 285 24.50 -3.41 -11.46
N SER A 286 24.33 -3.02 -12.72
CA SER A 286 25.19 -3.43 -13.83
C SER A 286 26.32 -2.42 -14.09
N LEU A 287 26.39 -1.33 -13.33
CA LEU A 287 27.48 -0.37 -13.37
C LEU A 287 28.62 -0.85 -12.47
N VAL A 288 29.85 -0.70 -12.95
CA VAL A 288 31.07 -1.09 -12.21
C VAL A 288 31.81 0.11 -11.60
N ASP A 289 31.47 1.31 -12.03
CA ASP A 289 32.08 2.58 -11.65
C ASP A 289 31.33 3.28 -10.50
N ILE A 290 30.54 2.54 -9.75
CA ILE A 290 29.83 3.03 -8.56
C ILE A 290 30.74 2.99 -7.34
N PRO A 291 30.57 3.90 -6.35
CA PRO A 291 31.30 3.82 -5.09
C PRO A 291 30.99 2.53 -4.33
N HIS A 292 32.04 1.70 -4.07
CA HIS A 292 31.86 0.43 -3.37
C HIS A 292 31.90 0.56 -1.85
N ASP A 293 32.35 1.70 -1.33
CA ASP A 293 32.41 2.00 0.10
C ASP A 293 31.13 2.59 0.68
N GLY A 294 30.05 2.67 -0.13
CA GLY A 294 28.79 3.29 0.25
C GLY A 294 28.82 4.82 0.31
N SER A 295 29.92 5.47 -0.14
CA SER A 295 29.97 6.92 -0.30
C SER A 295 29.10 7.37 -1.48
N ARG A 296 28.75 8.65 -1.49
CA ARG A 296 27.97 9.27 -2.57
C ARG A 296 28.55 10.65 -2.88
N PRO A 297 29.23 10.80 -4.02
CA PRO A 297 29.56 12.13 -4.55
C PRO A 297 28.30 12.99 -4.69
N ALA A 298 28.46 14.32 -4.63
CA ALA A 298 27.34 15.25 -4.61
C ALA A 298 26.44 15.18 -5.87
N ASP A 299 27.03 14.75 -6.99
CA ASP A 299 26.41 14.60 -8.30
C ASP A 299 26.03 13.14 -8.65
N PHE A 300 26.19 12.21 -7.70
CA PHE A 300 25.93 10.80 -7.93
C PHE A 300 24.44 10.51 -8.11
N ASP A 301 24.06 9.99 -9.26
CA ASP A 301 22.69 9.56 -9.56
C ASP A 301 22.42 8.15 -9.01
N ILE A 302 22.00 8.06 -7.75
CA ILE A 302 21.72 6.79 -7.08
C ILE A 302 20.52 6.08 -7.70
N GLY A 303 19.54 6.84 -8.19
CA GLY A 303 18.36 6.29 -8.86
C GLY A 303 18.73 5.59 -10.16
N ALA A 304 19.62 6.18 -10.97
CA ALA A 304 20.14 5.54 -12.17
C ALA A 304 20.93 4.27 -11.83
N ALA A 305 21.83 4.34 -10.85
CA ALA A 305 22.66 3.21 -10.47
C ALA A 305 21.80 1.99 -10.05
N LEU A 306 20.75 2.19 -9.26
CA LEU A 306 19.84 1.13 -8.82
C LEU A 306 18.86 0.67 -9.89
N SER A 307 18.56 1.51 -10.89
CA SER A 307 17.70 1.15 -12.01
C SER A 307 18.43 0.33 -13.08
N LYS A 308 19.76 0.46 -13.20
CA LYS A 308 20.55 -0.30 -14.17
C LYS A 308 20.90 -1.68 -13.63
N TYR A 309 20.08 -2.67 -13.92
CA TYR A 309 20.32 -4.08 -13.55
C TYR A 309 19.84 -5.03 -14.64
N GLY A 310 20.78 -5.72 -15.28
CA GLY A 310 20.48 -6.66 -16.34
C GLY A 310 19.73 -5.97 -17.51
N PHE A 311 18.77 -6.68 -18.08
CA PHE A 311 17.98 -6.22 -19.22
C PHE A 311 16.48 -6.22 -18.86
N PRO A 312 15.95 -5.15 -18.28
CA PRO A 312 14.52 -5.07 -17.94
C PRO A 312 13.67 -4.92 -19.21
N GLU A 313 12.40 -5.32 -19.13
CA GLU A 313 11.45 -5.04 -20.21
C GLU A 313 11.15 -3.53 -20.26
N SER A 314 11.58 -2.89 -21.32
CA SER A 314 11.45 -1.44 -21.47
C SER A 314 10.00 -0.97 -21.56
N ALA A 315 9.12 -1.81 -22.10
CA ALA A 315 7.69 -1.53 -22.19
C ALA A 315 7.04 -1.41 -20.80
N ASP A 316 7.45 -2.25 -19.81
CA ASP A 316 6.98 -2.15 -18.42
C ASP A 316 7.30 -0.78 -17.83
N TRP A 317 8.50 -0.29 -18.03
CA TRP A 317 8.98 0.95 -17.47
C TRP A 317 8.32 2.17 -18.14
N ARG A 318 8.20 2.16 -19.46
CA ARG A 318 7.48 3.20 -20.20
C ARG A 318 6.03 3.29 -19.73
N ALA A 319 5.35 2.16 -19.60
CA ALA A 319 3.96 2.13 -19.13
C ALA A 319 3.81 2.60 -17.66
N LEU A 320 4.81 2.36 -16.80
CA LEU A 320 4.84 2.95 -15.46
C LEU A 320 4.96 4.48 -15.53
N GLY A 321 5.83 5.01 -16.38
CA GLY A 321 5.96 6.46 -16.60
C GLY A 321 4.68 7.06 -17.18
N ASP A 322 4.06 6.39 -18.15
CA ASP A 322 2.82 6.83 -18.78
C ASP A 322 1.65 6.90 -17.78
N VAL A 323 1.51 5.92 -16.89
CA VAL A 323 0.44 5.98 -15.89
C VAL A 323 0.73 7.01 -14.80
N CYS A 324 2.00 7.27 -14.48
CA CYS A 324 2.34 8.38 -13.59
C CYS A 324 1.95 9.72 -14.21
N ALA A 325 2.27 9.95 -15.49
CA ALA A 325 1.87 11.15 -16.20
C ALA A 325 0.33 11.31 -16.29
N LEU A 326 -0.39 10.22 -16.55
CA LEU A 326 -1.86 10.26 -16.56
C LEU A 326 -2.43 10.66 -15.18
N TRP A 327 -1.84 10.18 -14.08
CA TRP A 327 -2.24 10.57 -12.72
C TRP A 327 -1.98 12.06 -12.45
N ASP A 328 -0.89 12.60 -13.02
CA ASP A 328 -0.57 14.03 -12.92
C ASP A 328 -1.56 14.88 -13.73
N GLU A 329 -1.96 14.43 -14.93
CA GLU A 329 -2.97 15.08 -15.76
C GLU A 329 -4.36 15.12 -15.08
N VAL A 330 -4.78 14.02 -14.44
CA VAL A 330 -6.02 13.97 -13.66
C VAL A 330 -5.93 14.84 -12.40
N GLY A 331 -4.74 14.95 -11.85
CA GLY A 331 -4.44 15.62 -10.59
C GLY A 331 -4.46 14.65 -9.41
N ARG A 332 -3.29 14.40 -8.82
CA ARG A 332 -3.13 13.44 -7.70
C ARG A 332 -3.95 13.84 -6.47
N ALA A 333 -4.00 15.13 -6.15
CA ALA A 333 -4.86 15.66 -5.09
C ALA A 333 -6.34 15.38 -5.35
N ARG A 334 -6.79 15.50 -6.60
CA ARG A 334 -8.17 15.21 -7.02
C ARG A 334 -8.49 13.72 -6.87
N ILE A 335 -7.57 12.85 -7.29
CA ILE A 335 -7.68 11.39 -7.14
C ILE A 335 -7.77 11.02 -5.65
N GLN A 336 -6.87 11.58 -4.82
CA GLN A 336 -6.91 11.37 -3.37
C GLN A 336 -8.24 11.84 -2.78
N ALA A 337 -8.69 13.06 -3.13
CA ALA A 337 -9.95 13.59 -2.63
C ALA A 337 -11.13 12.69 -3.01
N TRP A 338 -11.21 12.21 -4.25
CA TRP A 338 -12.25 11.29 -4.70
C TRP A 338 -12.24 9.99 -3.92
N THR A 339 -11.13 9.28 -3.91
CA THR A 339 -11.02 7.96 -3.29
C THR A 339 -11.21 8.00 -1.78
N HIS A 340 -10.72 9.06 -1.11
CA HIS A 340 -10.89 9.22 0.35
C HIS A 340 -12.33 9.59 0.72
N ASN A 341 -12.99 10.49 -0.02
CA ASN A 341 -14.41 10.80 0.23
C ASN A 341 -15.29 9.57 0.00
N LEU A 342 -15.00 8.78 -1.05
CA LEU A 342 -15.73 7.56 -1.33
C LEU A 342 -15.52 6.50 -0.23
N ALA A 343 -14.30 6.37 0.29
CA ALA A 343 -14.00 5.49 1.41
C ALA A 343 -14.64 5.97 2.72
N ASP A 344 -14.66 7.27 2.99
CA ASP A 344 -15.34 7.83 4.16
C ASP A 344 -16.84 7.64 4.07
N TYR A 345 -17.43 7.80 2.89
CA TYR A 345 -18.83 7.46 2.64
C TYR A 345 -19.10 5.99 2.95
N LEU A 346 -18.27 5.08 2.42
CA LEU A 346 -18.41 3.65 2.68
C LEU A 346 -18.30 3.31 4.18
N ARG A 347 -17.36 3.94 4.93
CA ARG A 347 -17.25 3.77 6.40
C ARG A 347 -18.54 4.20 7.10
N GLN A 348 -19.09 5.34 6.74
CA GLN A 348 -20.35 5.85 7.31
C GLN A 348 -21.50 4.88 7.04
N ARG A 349 -21.60 4.36 5.80
CA ARG A 349 -22.65 3.40 5.42
C ARG A 349 -22.50 2.06 6.16
N ILE A 350 -21.27 1.54 6.30
CA ILE A 350 -21.00 0.33 7.08
C ILE A 350 -21.36 0.55 8.55
N ALA A 351 -20.95 1.65 9.14
CA ALA A 351 -21.26 1.96 10.53
C ALA A 351 -22.76 2.09 10.77
N ALA A 352 -23.50 2.73 9.86
CA ALA A 352 -24.94 2.89 9.97
C ALA A 352 -25.71 1.55 9.83
N ALA A 353 -25.25 0.65 8.95
CA ALA A 353 -25.93 -0.61 8.66
C ALA A 353 -25.52 -1.75 9.60
N LEU A 354 -24.25 -1.82 9.99
CA LEU A 354 -23.65 -2.97 10.68
C LEU A 354 -23.09 -2.60 12.08
N GLY A 355 -23.18 -1.34 12.48
CA GLY A 355 -22.62 -0.85 13.72
C GLY A 355 -21.16 -0.40 13.62
N ASP A 356 -20.77 0.48 14.53
CA ASP A 356 -19.43 1.07 14.58
C ASP A 356 -18.32 0.04 14.82
N ASP A 357 -18.61 -1.03 15.54
CA ASP A 357 -17.73 -2.14 15.86
C ASP A 357 -17.42 -3.05 14.64
N ALA A 358 -18.15 -2.88 13.55
CA ALA A 358 -17.83 -3.51 12.29
C ALA A 358 -16.55 -2.94 11.64
N LEU A 359 -16.19 -1.69 11.94
CA LEU A 359 -14.98 -1.05 11.40
C LEU A 359 -13.72 -1.45 12.20
N LEU A 360 -12.66 -1.85 11.49
CA LEU A 360 -11.44 -2.41 12.06
C LEU A 360 -10.23 -1.47 11.94
N GLN A 361 -10.44 -0.17 11.86
CA GLN A 361 -9.40 0.83 11.69
C GLN A 361 -9.81 2.15 12.33
N PRO A 362 -8.86 3.06 12.62
CA PRO A 362 -9.19 4.42 13.01
C PRO A 362 -10.07 5.09 11.96
N ALA A 363 -11.19 5.66 12.42
CA ALA A 363 -12.19 6.23 11.53
C ALA A 363 -12.49 7.71 11.86
N ILE A 364 -11.92 8.24 12.95
CA ILE A 364 -12.15 9.61 13.41
C ILE A 364 -11.02 10.53 12.94
N ASP A 365 -9.75 10.22 13.29
CA ASP A 365 -8.62 11.07 12.93
C ASP A 365 -8.34 11.01 11.40
N PRO A 366 -8.49 12.14 10.68
CA PRO A 366 -8.23 12.17 9.23
C PRO A 366 -6.81 11.81 8.85
N ALA A 367 -5.84 12.05 9.74
CA ALA A 367 -4.42 11.74 9.48
C ALA A 367 -4.15 10.24 9.40
N LEU A 368 -5.05 9.41 9.94
CA LEU A 368 -4.92 7.95 9.97
C LEU A 368 -5.78 7.25 8.91
N LYS A 369 -6.49 7.99 8.07
CA LYS A 369 -7.38 7.42 7.04
C LYS A 369 -6.68 7.21 5.71
N SER A 370 -7.19 6.23 4.96
CA SER A 370 -6.85 6.01 3.55
C SER A 370 -8.08 5.58 2.75
N ALA A 371 -7.93 5.32 1.47
CA ALA A 371 -9.01 4.80 0.63
C ALA A 371 -9.27 3.29 0.81
N ILE A 372 -8.60 2.64 1.74
CA ILE A 372 -8.85 1.26 2.15
C ILE A 372 -9.85 1.26 3.29
N VAL A 373 -10.97 0.56 3.14
CA VAL A 373 -11.97 0.37 4.20
C VAL A 373 -11.87 -1.04 4.73
N CYS A 374 -11.49 -1.15 6.00
CA CYS A 374 -11.32 -2.43 6.67
C CYS A 374 -12.47 -2.65 7.65
N PHE A 375 -13.14 -3.78 7.54
CA PHE A 375 -14.32 -4.09 8.32
C PHE A 375 -14.48 -5.59 8.57
N ASN A 376 -15.37 -5.96 9.51
CA ASN A 376 -15.90 -7.30 9.63
C ASN A 376 -17.37 -7.20 10.08
N PRO A 377 -18.33 -7.71 9.31
CA PRO A 377 -19.75 -7.52 9.56
C PRO A 377 -20.34 -8.47 10.61
N PHE A 378 -19.54 -9.40 11.15
CA PHE A 378 -20.01 -10.42 12.09
C PHE A 378 -19.80 -9.99 13.53
N HIS A 379 -20.83 -10.11 14.37
CA HIS A 379 -20.74 -9.79 15.80
C HIS A 379 -20.27 -11.00 16.65
N ASP A 380 -20.57 -12.22 16.21
CA ASP A 380 -20.07 -13.43 16.86
C ASP A 380 -18.55 -13.55 16.69
N VAL A 381 -17.84 -13.62 17.84
CA VAL A 381 -16.37 -13.67 17.85
C VAL A 381 -15.80 -14.89 17.11
N ARG A 382 -16.52 -16.03 17.11
CA ARG A 382 -16.08 -17.25 16.42
C ARG A 382 -16.16 -17.04 14.90
N GLN A 383 -17.32 -16.53 14.42
CA GLN A 383 -17.50 -16.20 13.00
C GLN A 383 -16.50 -15.13 12.55
N ARG A 384 -16.31 -14.09 13.37
CA ARG A 384 -15.39 -12.99 13.11
C ARG A 384 -13.95 -13.45 12.96
N SER A 385 -13.54 -14.46 13.71
CA SER A 385 -12.15 -14.96 13.74
C SER A 385 -11.91 -16.15 12.81
N ASP A 386 -12.96 -16.79 12.29
CA ASP A 386 -12.83 -17.99 11.43
C ASP A 386 -12.42 -17.59 9.99
N PRO A 387 -11.20 -17.94 9.55
CA PRO A 387 -10.72 -17.61 8.22
C PRO A 387 -11.48 -18.37 7.11
N VAL A 388 -12.05 -19.55 7.40
CA VAL A 388 -12.82 -20.32 6.44
C VAL A 388 -14.17 -19.65 6.23
N PHE A 389 -14.87 -19.30 7.31
CA PHE A 389 -16.15 -18.62 7.26
C PHE A 389 -16.06 -17.26 6.53
N ASN A 390 -15.07 -16.44 6.86
CA ASN A 390 -14.85 -15.15 6.20
C ASN A 390 -14.43 -15.28 4.73
N ARG A 391 -13.73 -16.36 4.36
CA ARG A 391 -13.44 -16.66 2.96
C ARG A 391 -14.72 -17.03 2.20
N GLN A 392 -15.57 -17.89 2.77
CA GLN A 392 -16.86 -18.24 2.19
C GLN A 392 -17.75 -17.01 2.01
N PHE A 393 -17.76 -16.09 2.98
CA PHE A 393 -18.45 -14.80 2.83
C PHE A 393 -17.98 -14.05 1.59
N ARG A 394 -16.67 -13.88 1.39
CA ARG A 394 -16.13 -13.17 0.21
C ARG A 394 -16.45 -13.88 -1.11
N GLU A 395 -16.39 -15.20 -1.13
CA GLU A 395 -16.72 -16.00 -2.31
C GLU A 395 -18.21 -15.86 -2.67
N ARG A 396 -19.09 -15.94 -1.69
CA ARG A 396 -20.53 -15.73 -1.89
C ARG A 396 -20.86 -14.29 -2.28
N LEU A 397 -20.19 -13.30 -1.68
CA LEU A 397 -20.36 -11.89 -2.03
C LEU A 397 -20.00 -11.64 -3.51
N LEU A 398 -18.97 -12.33 -4.02
CA LEU A 398 -18.63 -12.27 -5.43
C LEU A 398 -19.65 -13.03 -6.31
N LEU A 399 -20.00 -14.25 -5.95
CA LEU A 399 -20.81 -15.12 -6.81
C LEU A 399 -22.30 -14.73 -6.81
N GLU A 400 -22.83 -14.25 -5.68
CA GLU A 400 -24.25 -13.92 -5.55
C GLU A 400 -24.54 -12.43 -5.82
N TYR A 401 -23.55 -11.52 -5.64
CA TYR A 401 -23.77 -10.07 -5.72
C TYR A 401 -22.77 -9.33 -6.61
N GLY A 402 -21.77 -10.01 -7.15
CA GLY A 402 -20.81 -9.41 -8.07
C GLY A 402 -19.76 -8.50 -7.40
N PHE A 403 -19.54 -8.55 -6.09
CA PHE A 403 -18.55 -7.72 -5.41
C PHE A 403 -17.26 -8.49 -5.11
N ARG A 404 -16.14 -7.98 -5.60
CA ARG A 404 -14.82 -8.55 -5.34
C ARG A 404 -14.06 -7.71 -4.32
N ILE A 405 -13.85 -8.27 -3.12
CA ILE A 405 -13.13 -7.65 -2.03
C ILE A 405 -11.94 -8.50 -1.57
N ALA A 406 -10.96 -7.86 -0.93
CA ALA A 406 -9.86 -8.54 -0.27
C ALA A 406 -10.22 -8.99 1.15
N GLY A 407 -9.34 -9.77 1.76
CA GLY A 407 -9.44 -10.14 3.17
C GLY A 407 -8.29 -11.03 3.60
N GLY A 408 -7.98 -10.98 4.89
CA GLY A 408 -6.93 -11.79 5.50
C GLY A 408 -6.99 -11.73 7.01
N GLY A 409 -6.30 -12.64 7.67
CA GLY A 409 -6.15 -12.59 9.12
C GLY A 409 -5.44 -11.28 9.52
N VAL A 410 -6.04 -10.53 10.41
CA VAL A 410 -5.42 -9.36 11.05
C VAL A 410 -4.95 -9.80 12.41
N GLY A 411 -3.88 -10.54 12.40
CA GLY A 411 -3.09 -10.74 13.61
C GLY A 411 -1.87 -9.84 13.55
N PRO A 412 -1.34 -9.46 14.70
CA PRO A 412 0.04 -9.04 14.66
C PRO A 412 0.81 -10.18 13.97
N ASN A 413 1.52 -9.89 12.85
CA ASN A 413 2.60 -10.74 12.38
C ASN A 413 3.69 -10.67 13.45
N GLY A 414 3.28 -10.96 14.72
CA GLY A 414 4.11 -10.85 15.89
C GLY A 414 5.16 -11.91 15.83
N PHE A 415 6.35 -11.55 16.26
CA PHE A 415 7.36 -12.51 16.62
C PHE A 415 7.10 -12.92 18.07
N THR A 416 7.01 -14.21 18.34
CA THR A 416 7.06 -14.73 19.69
C THR A 416 8.50 -15.15 20.00
N ARG A 417 8.90 -15.06 21.26
CA ARG A 417 10.13 -15.74 21.70
C ARG A 417 9.91 -17.23 21.60
N ALA A 418 10.85 -17.91 20.95
CA ALA A 418 10.89 -19.36 20.98
C ALA A 418 10.93 -19.85 22.43
N PRO A 419 10.19 -20.91 22.77
CA PRO A 419 10.31 -21.56 24.09
C PRO A 419 11.75 -21.99 24.40
N ASP A 420 12.50 -22.39 23.38
CA ASP A 420 13.92 -22.64 23.43
C ASP A 420 14.69 -21.70 22.50
N PRO A 421 15.46 -20.74 23.03
CA PRO A 421 16.24 -19.81 22.20
C PRO A 421 17.25 -20.52 21.28
N GLN A 422 17.72 -21.74 21.63
CA GLN A 422 18.63 -22.49 20.78
C GLN A 422 17.93 -23.18 19.60
N ALA A 423 16.62 -23.40 19.69
CA ALA A 423 15.82 -23.92 18.60
C ALA A 423 15.35 -22.80 17.62
N ALA A 424 15.58 -21.52 17.95
CA ALA A 424 15.18 -20.41 17.12
C ALA A 424 16.12 -20.24 15.92
N ALA A 425 15.53 -20.01 14.76
CA ALA A 425 16.29 -19.73 13.53
C ALA A 425 16.98 -18.36 13.54
N PHE A 426 16.81 -17.56 14.61
CA PHE A 426 17.31 -16.19 14.74
C PHE A 426 18.04 -15.97 16.07
N PRO A 427 19.09 -15.14 16.10
CA PRO A 427 19.95 -14.93 17.27
C PRO A 427 19.22 -14.49 18.54
N ASP A 428 18.10 -13.78 18.38
CA ASP A 428 17.29 -13.23 19.50
C ASP A 428 16.24 -14.21 20.04
N GLY A 429 16.23 -15.45 19.54
CA GLY A 429 15.17 -16.42 19.89
C GLY A 429 13.80 -16.04 19.33
N LEU A 430 13.75 -15.12 18.36
CA LEU A 430 12.51 -14.70 17.73
C LEU A 430 12.12 -15.67 16.62
N ILE A 431 10.90 -16.16 16.65
CA ILE A 431 10.30 -16.95 15.57
C ILE A 431 9.11 -16.19 14.99
N PRO A 432 8.90 -16.27 13.65
CA PRO A 432 7.65 -15.78 13.07
C PRO A 432 6.49 -16.51 13.73
N ASN A 433 5.59 -15.78 14.35
CA ASN A 433 4.39 -16.40 14.92
C ASN A 433 3.48 -16.87 13.80
N ARG A 434 3.48 -18.17 13.53
CA ARG A 434 2.64 -18.80 12.50
C ARG A 434 1.45 -19.56 13.08
N ASP A 435 1.38 -19.69 14.40
CA ASP A 435 0.30 -20.40 15.03
C ASP A 435 -0.85 -19.43 15.43
N PRO A 436 -2.00 -19.51 14.75
CA PRO A 436 -3.16 -18.69 15.08
C PRO A 436 -3.65 -18.85 16.52
N ALA A 437 -3.35 -19.99 17.16
CA ALA A 437 -3.77 -20.25 18.54
C ALA A 437 -2.90 -19.57 19.60
N THR A 438 -1.65 -19.27 19.26
CA THR A 438 -0.69 -18.58 20.16
C THR A 438 -0.60 -17.07 19.89
N LEU A 439 -1.18 -16.59 18.79
CA LEU A 439 -1.41 -15.18 18.61
C LEU A 439 -2.36 -14.75 19.73
N ALA A 440 -1.93 -13.79 20.56
CA ALA A 440 -2.90 -13.04 21.34
C ALA A 440 -4.06 -12.69 20.40
N PRO A 441 -5.32 -12.93 20.77
CA PRO A 441 -6.41 -12.74 19.85
C PRO A 441 -6.21 -11.38 19.23
N ALA A 442 -6.00 -11.38 17.91
CA ALA A 442 -5.92 -10.12 17.18
C ALA A 442 -7.14 -9.36 17.60
N PRO A 443 -7.04 -8.12 18.03
CA PRO A 443 -8.21 -7.38 18.50
C PRO A 443 -9.35 -7.37 17.47
N PHE A 444 -9.09 -7.85 16.26
CA PHE A 444 -9.98 -7.76 15.12
C PHE A 444 -10.32 -9.09 14.44
N GLY A 445 -9.67 -10.20 14.76
CA GLY A 445 -9.91 -11.46 14.06
C GLY A 445 -9.53 -11.42 12.58
N TYR A 446 -10.48 -11.63 11.68
CA TYR A 446 -10.29 -11.57 10.24
C TYR A 446 -10.78 -10.24 9.67
N ALA A 447 -9.96 -9.55 8.89
CA ALA A 447 -10.34 -8.33 8.21
C ALA A 447 -10.84 -8.60 6.80
N LEU A 448 -12.00 -8.07 6.49
CA LEU A 448 -12.47 -7.85 5.13
C LEU A 448 -12.05 -6.45 4.71
N ARG A 449 -11.64 -6.30 3.44
CA ARG A 449 -11.11 -5.04 2.96
C ARG A 449 -11.72 -4.68 1.62
N ALA A 450 -12.39 -3.52 1.56
CA ALA A 450 -12.91 -2.91 0.36
C ALA A 450 -12.08 -1.66 0.03
N ASP A 451 -11.54 -1.62 -1.17
CA ASP A 451 -10.67 -0.55 -1.67
C ASP A 451 -11.50 0.40 -2.55
N ALA A 452 -11.76 1.63 -2.08
CA ALA A 452 -12.45 2.66 -2.87
C ALA A 452 -11.48 3.27 -3.89
N CYS A 453 -11.71 3.05 -5.18
CA CYS A 453 -10.79 3.41 -6.24
C CYS A 453 -11.40 4.39 -7.24
N VAL A 454 -10.59 4.91 -8.16
CA VAL A 454 -10.96 5.90 -9.18
C VAL A 454 -12.08 5.45 -10.13
N TRP A 455 -12.30 4.16 -10.29
CA TRP A 455 -13.37 3.58 -11.11
C TRP A 455 -14.65 3.24 -10.34
N ASN A 456 -14.69 3.48 -9.03
CA ASN A 456 -15.86 3.20 -8.23
C ASN A 456 -16.77 4.42 -8.08
N SER A 457 -18.05 4.17 -7.80
CA SER A 457 -19.09 5.20 -7.63
C SER A 457 -19.79 5.09 -6.27
N VAL A 458 -20.46 6.17 -5.87
CA VAL A 458 -21.28 6.22 -4.64
C VAL A 458 -22.36 5.14 -4.67
N ALA A 459 -23.08 4.98 -5.78
CA ALA A 459 -24.11 3.96 -5.94
C ALA A 459 -23.56 2.52 -5.79
N GLN A 460 -22.31 2.27 -6.20
CA GLN A 460 -21.68 0.98 -5.95
C GLN A 460 -21.43 0.74 -4.46
N MET A 461 -21.09 1.78 -3.68
CA MET A 461 -20.88 1.67 -2.23
C MET A 461 -22.21 1.33 -1.52
N ASP A 462 -23.32 1.96 -1.90
CA ASP A 462 -24.63 1.65 -1.34
C ASP A 462 -25.06 0.21 -1.61
N ARG A 463 -24.92 -0.23 -2.88
CA ARG A 463 -25.21 -1.63 -3.25
C ARG A 463 -24.32 -2.63 -2.53
N PHE A 464 -23.06 -2.29 -2.31
CA PHE A 464 -22.12 -3.13 -1.57
C PHE A 464 -22.55 -3.33 -0.12
N VAL A 465 -22.98 -2.26 0.56
CA VAL A 465 -23.46 -2.35 1.94
C VAL A 465 -24.75 -3.17 2.01
N ALA A 466 -25.72 -2.91 1.14
CA ALA A 466 -26.98 -3.68 1.09
C ALA A 466 -26.74 -5.18 0.82
N ALA A 467 -25.83 -5.51 -0.10
CA ALA A 467 -25.43 -6.89 -0.38
C ALA A 467 -24.75 -7.55 0.83
N THR A 468 -23.92 -6.79 1.54
CA THR A 468 -23.25 -7.24 2.76
C THR A 468 -24.26 -7.58 3.86
N GLU A 469 -25.23 -6.69 4.12
CA GLU A 469 -26.29 -6.92 5.10
C GLU A 469 -27.14 -8.16 4.78
N ASP A 470 -27.56 -8.29 3.51
CA ASP A 470 -28.36 -9.43 3.08
C ASP A 470 -27.60 -10.76 3.21
N LEU A 471 -26.33 -10.78 2.80
CA LEU A 471 -25.49 -11.97 2.92
C LEU A 471 -25.20 -12.33 4.38
N VAL A 472 -24.97 -11.36 5.25
CA VAL A 472 -24.81 -11.59 6.70
C VAL A 472 -26.06 -12.29 7.25
N ARG A 473 -27.28 -11.76 6.97
CA ARG A 473 -28.52 -12.40 7.39
C ARG A 473 -28.60 -13.86 6.91
N LYS A 474 -28.27 -14.14 5.65
CA LYS A 474 -28.30 -15.50 5.07
C LYS A 474 -27.25 -16.44 5.68
N MET A 475 -26.15 -15.94 6.20
CA MET A 475 -25.08 -16.75 6.78
C MET A 475 -25.20 -16.92 8.30
N THR A 476 -26.01 -16.10 8.96
CA THR A 476 -26.21 -16.15 10.42
C THR A 476 -27.60 -16.67 10.82
N ALA A 477 -28.52 -16.82 9.87
CA ALA A 477 -29.80 -17.53 10.04
C ALA A 477 -29.59 -19.08 10.05
#